data_bbb2d4b509a0f20f58dc8322ced6fb8e
#
_entry.id   bbb2d4b509a0f20f58dc8322ced6fb8e
#
_cell.length_a   1.000
_cell.length_b   1.000
_cell.length_c   1.000
_cell.angle_alpha   90.00
_cell.angle_beta   90.00
_cell.angle_gamma   90.00
#
_symmetry.space_group_name_H-M   'P 1'
#
loop_
_entity.id
_entity.type
_entity.pdbx_description
1 polymer ?
#
loop_
_entity_poly.entity_id
_entity_poly.type
_entity_poly.pdbx_seq_one_letter_code
_entity_poly.pdbx_strand_id
1 'polypeptide(L)'
;MINHQRMFWSTVLLAVFLVLGAPSATALQEGKPAPLFEVTTLDGEVFKSSEAKGEVIIVNLWATWCTYCREEMPALETYYQRHKADGLRLIAVSMDEASEDGKIREVMQSYSYTAGIGRLSNLKGFGRIWRMPMTFVIDRNGILRKDGSEGDPKVDLASLEREVTPLLKASEKPRQP
;
A
#
# COMPACT_ATOMS: atom_id res chain seq x y z
N MET A 1 43.92 -5.71 71.25
CA MET A 1 44.31 -5.85 69.83
C MET A 1 43.04 -6.26 69.05
N ILE A 2 42.43 -5.31 68.48
CA ILE A 2 41.07 -5.46 67.85
C ILE A 2 41.28 -5.52 66.37
N ASN A 3 40.90 -6.66 65.78
CA ASN A 3 41.07 -6.90 64.38
C ASN A 3 39.75 -6.55 63.68
N HIS A 4 39.72 -5.44 62.95
CA HIS A 4 38.58 -5.00 62.19
C HIS A 4 38.64 -5.56 60.75
N GLN A 5 37.98 -6.69 60.54
CA GLN A 5 37.66 -7.13 59.19
C GLN A 5 36.49 -6.30 58.64
N ARG A 6 36.81 -5.38 57.78
CA ARG A 6 35.79 -4.61 56.96
C ARG A 6 35.34 -5.49 55.79
N MET A 7 34.13 -5.95 55.92
CA MET A 7 33.41 -6.69 54.89
C MET A 7 32.90 -5.72 53.81
N PHE A 8 33.60 -5.68 52.67
CA PHE A 8 33.12 -4.90 51.52
C PHE A 8 31.98 -5.66 50.85
N TRP A 9 30.77 -5.16 50.98
CA TRP A 9 29.63 -5.60 50.20
C TRP A 9 29.68 -4.88 48.85
N SER A 10 30.11 -5.58 47.82
CA SER A 10 30.00 -5.12 46.43
C SER A 10 28.55 -5.31 45.97
N THR A 11 27.81 -4.23 45.95
CA THR A 11 26.51 -4.18 45.31
C THR A 11 26.71 -4.16 43.79
N VAL A 12 26.55 -5.32 43.16
CA VAL A 12 26.46 -5.43 41.68
C VAL A 12 25.09 -4.94 41.29
N LEU A 13 25.00 -3.70 40.84
CA LEU A 13 23.81 -3.15 40.14
C LEU A 13 23.72 -3.79 38.74
N LEU A 14 22.87 -4.80 38.63
CA LEU A 14 22.50 -5.39 37.34
C LEU A 14 21.59 -4.39 36.61
N ALA A 15 22.17 -3.55 35.76
CA ALA A 15 21.42 -2.68 34.87
C ALA A 15 20.78 -3.55 33.77
N VAL A 16 19.53 -3.93 33.98
CA VAL A 16 18.70 -4.55 32.93
C VAL A 16 18.36 -3.46 31.92
N PHE A 17 19.12 -3.38 30.83
CA PHE A 17 18.76 -2.60 29.66
C PHE A 17 17.53 -3.25 29.03
N LEU A 18 16.36 -2.70 29.33
CA LEU A 18 15.15 -2.99 28.56
C LEU A 18 15.34 -2.36 27.19
N VAL A 19 15.81 -3.15 26.22
CA VAL A 19 15.82 -2.76 24.81
C VAL A 19 14.37 -2.76 24.36
N LEU A 20 13.71 -1.62 24.53
CA LEU A 20 12.45 -1.33 23.86
C LEU A 20 12.75 -1.31 22.35
N GLY A 21 12.53 -2.44 21.70
CA GLY A 21 12.62 -2.54 20.25
C GLY A 21 11.66 -1.55 19.62
N ALA A 22 12.17 -0.41 19.15
CA ALA A 22 11.39 0.48 18.31
C ALA A 22 10.85 -0.35 17.13
N PRO A 23 9.58 -0.23 16.77
CA PRO A 23 9.06 -0.89 15.58
C PRO A 23 9.87 -0.36 14.38
N SER A 24 10.74 -1.19 13.86
CA SER A 24 11.44 -0.89 12.60
C SER A 24 10.36 -0.69 11.56
N ALA A 25 10.34 0.49 10.92
CA ALA A 25 9.54 0.69 9.73
C ALA A 25 9.99 -0.37 8.72
N THR A 26 9.22 -1.44 8.62
CA THR A 26 9.54 -2.54 7.71
C THR A 26 9.43 -1.96 6.30
N ALA A 27 10.54 -1.93 5.57
CA ALA A 27 10.54 -1.56 4.16
C ALA A 27 9.53 -2.45 3.43
N LEU A 28 8.87 -1.90 2.41
CA LEU A 28 7.98 -2.67 1.54
C LEU A 28 8.76 -3.86 0.99
N GLN A 29 8.13 -5.01 1.00
CA GLN A 29 8.74 -6.23 0.45
C GLN A 29 7.65 -7.11 -0.14
N GLU A 30 7.82 -7.48 -1.41
CA GLU A 30 6.94 -8.45 -2.06
C GLU A 30 6.96 -9.79 -1.31
N GLY A 31 5.79 -10.43 -1.21
CA GLY A 31 5.60 -11.67 -0.45
C GLY A 31 5.38 -11.47 1.05
N LYS A 32 5.44 -10.24 1.56
CA LYS A 32 5.13 -9.88 2.95
C LYS A 32 3.77 -9.20 3.06
N PRO A 33 3.18 -9.12 4.27
CA PRO A 33 1.96 -8.35 4.49
C PRO A 33 2.13 -6.91 4.00
N ALA A 34 1.17 -6.47 3.18
CA ALA A 34 1.10 -5.08 2.76
C ALA A 34 0.79 -4.18 3.97
N PRO A 35 1.30 -2.94 3.99
CA PRO A 35 0.93 -1.98 5.02
C PRO A 35 -0.57 -1.68 4.96
N LEU A 36 -1.17 -1.42 6.09
CA LEU A 36 -2.52 -0.89 6.14
C LEU A 36 -2.52 0.56 5.63
N PHE A 37 -3.52 0.89 4.83
CA PHE A 37 -3.67 2.23 4.27
C PHE A 37 -5.13 2.64 4.23
N GLU A 38 -5.35 3.95 4.14
CA GLU A 38 -6.67 4.53 3.99
C GLU A 38 -6.65 5.54 2.85
N VAL A 39 -7.69 5.55 2.02
CA VAL A 39 -7.84 6.46 0.90
C VAL A 39 -9.12 7.25 1.06
N THR A 40 -9.02 8.57 1.10
CA THR A 40 -10.17 9.46 0.98
C THR A 40 -10.54 9.57 -0.49
N THR A 41 -11.76 9.18 -0.84
CA THR A 41 -12.26 9.20 -2.22
C THR A 41 -12.64 10.62 -2.67
N LEU A 42 -12.88 10.79 -3.97
CA LEU A 42 -13.37 12.06 -4.52
C LEU A 42 -14.75 12.47 -3.94
N ASP A 43 -15.54 11.50 -3.48
CA ASP A 43 -16.85 11.75 -2.87
C ASP A 43 -16.78 11.98 -1.36
N GLY A 44 -15.56 11.96 -0.80
CA GLY A 44 -15.31 12.21 0.62
C GLY A 44 -15.46 10.97 1.52
N GLU A 45 -15.74 9.80 0.95
CA GLU A 45 -15.75 8.54 1.69
C GLU A 45 -14.33 8.08 2.00
N VAL A 46 -14.17 7.24 3.02
CA VAL A 46 -12.86 6.67 3.38
C VAL A 46 -12.86 5.18 3.10
N PHE A 47 -12.09 4.77 2.11
CA PHE A 47 -11.75 3.37 1.89
C PHE A 47 -10.64 2.94 2.85
N LYS A 48 -10.82 1.81 3.53
CA LYS A 48 -9.79 1.22 4.40
C LYS A 48 -9.40 -0.15 3.90
N SER A 49 -8.11 -0.37 3.69
CA SER A 49 -7.60 -1.67 3.23
C SER A 49 -7.90 -2.83 4.20
N SER A 50 -8.06 -2.54 5.48
CA SER A 50 -8.46 -3.53 6.50
C SER A 50 -9.86 -4.10 6.29
N GLU A 51 -10.72 -3.39 5.57
CA GLU A 51 -12.12 -3.77 5.31
C GLU A 51 -12.27 -4.55 3.99
N ALA A 52 -11.27 -4.51 3.11
CA ALA A 52 -11.26 -5.16 1.80
C ALA A 52 -10.66 -6.60 1.84
N LYS A 53 -10.96 -7.34 2.89
CA LYS A 53 -10.48 -8.74 3.03
C LYS A 53 -11.10 -9.63 1.96
N GLY A 54 -10.27 -10.49 1.36
CA GLY A 54 -10.71 -11.39 0.28
C GLY A 54 -10.75 -10.74 -1.10
N GLU A 55 -10.47 -9.46 -1.22
CA GLU A 55 -10.31 -8.78 -2.50
C GLU A 55 -8.85 -8.75 -2.95
N VAL A 56 -8.62 -8.70 -4.25
CA VAL A 56 -7.33 -8.30 -4.83
C VAL A 56 -7.37 -6.80 -5.03
N ILE A 57 -6.39 -6.08 -4.48
CA ILE A 57 -6.37 -4.63 -4.52
C ILE A 57 -5.26 -4.16 -5.45
N ILE A 58 -5.59 -3.29 -6.39
CA ILE A 58 -4.62 -2.49 -7.14
C ILE A 58 -4.69 -1.06 -6.61
N VAL A 59 -3.56 -0.52 -6.17
CA VAL A 59 -3.41 0.90 -5.83
C VAL A 59 -2.51 1.53 -6.87
N ASN A 60 -3.06 2.46 -7.66
CA ASN A 60 -2.34 3.19 -8.69
C ASN A 60 -2.18 4.64 -8.26
N LEU A 61 -0.94 5.08 -8.07
CA LEU A 61 -0.62 6.48 -7.75
C LEU A 61 -0.32 7.23 -9.04
N TRP A 62 -1.04 8.32 -9.27
CA TRP A 62 -1.00 9.09 -10.51
C TRP A 62 -1.10 10.60 -10.27
N ALA A 63 -0.94 11.39 -11.32
CA ALA A 63 -1.21 12.83 -11.29
C ALA A 63 -1.74 13.33 -12.64
N THR A 64 -2.47 14.45 -12.62
CA THR A 64 -3.09 15.03 -13.83
C THR A 64 -2.06 15.45 -14.88
N TRP A 65 -0.88 15.87 -14.46
CA TRP A 65 0.26 16.27 -15.31
C TRP A 65 1.12 15.11 -15.79
N CYS A 66 0.89 13.88 -15.27
CA CYS A 66 1.70 12.71 -15.60
C CYS A 66 1.21 12.04 -16.89
N THR A 67 1.92 12.24 -17.99
CA THR A 67 1.56 11.68 -19.30
C THR A 67 1.50 10.15 -19.28
N TYR A 68 2.52 9.49 -18.75
CA TYR A 68 2.57 8.01 -18.65
C TYR A 68 1.44 7.44 -17.80
N CYS A 69 1.04 8.13 -16.73
CA CYS A 69 -0.12 7.74 -15.93
C CYS A 69 -1.40 7.76 -16.79
N ARG A 70 -1.58 8.81 -17.59
CA ARG A 70 -2.75 8.96 -18.45
C ARG A 70 -2.80 7.91 -19.56
N GLU A 71 -1.66 7.46 -20.05
CA GLU A 71 -1.53 6.41 -21.08
C GLU A 71 -1.93 5.02 -20.54
N GLU A 72 -1.68 4.71 -19.27
CA GLU A 72 -2.05 3.40 -18.69
C GLU A 72 -3.49 3.30 -18.17
N MET A 73 -4.14 4.44 -17.85
CA MET A 73 -5.49 4.45 -17.27
C MET A 73 -6.56 3.73 -18.12
N PRO A 74 -6.57 3.79 -19.46
CA PRO A 74 -7.52 3.01 -20.28
C PRO A 74 -7.32 1.50 -20.15
N ALA A 75 -6.08 1.03 -19.97
CA ALA A 75 -5.80 -0.39 -19.75
C ALA A 75 -6.30 -0.83 -18.37
N LEU A 76 -6.09 0.01 -17.35
CA LEU A 76 -6.62 -0.20 -15.99
C LEU A 76 -8.15 -0.28 -16.01
N GLU A 77 -8.84 0.62 -16.72
CA GLU A 77 -10.29 0.60 -16.85
C GLU A 77 -10.78 -0.68 -17.54
N THR A 78 -10.16 -1.04 -18.67
CA THR A 78 -10.51 -2.25 -19.39
C THR A 78 -10.35 -3.49 -18.50
N TYR A 79 -9.28 -3.57 -17.75
CA TYR A 79 -9.01 -4.66 -16.84
C TYR A 79 -10.00 -4.68 -15.66
N TYR A 80 -10.26 -3.51 -15.07
CA TYR A 80 -11.24 -3.37 -13.98
C TYR A 80 -12.63 -3.82 -14.39
N GLN A 81 -13.12 -3.38 -15.54
CA GLN A 81 -14.44 -3.78 -16.02
C GLN A 81 -14.58 -5.29 -16.21
N ARG A 82 -13.52 -5.96 -16.62
CA ARG A 82 -13.52 -7.43 -16.79
C ARG A 82 -13.54 -8.17 -15.45
N HIS A 83 -12.89 -7.64 -14.42
CA HIS A 83 -12.58 -8.38 -13.20
C HIS A 83 -13.20 -7.82 -11.92
N LYS A 84 -13.94 -6.71 -11.97
CA LYS A 84 -14.59 -6.16 -10.77
C LYS A 84 -15.56 -7.15 -10.09
N ALA A 85 -16.22 -8.01 -10.87
CA ALA A 85 -17.09 -9.06 -10.34
C ALA A 85 -16.30 -10.25 -9.75
N ASP A 86 -15.02 -10.38 -10.10
CA ASP A 86 -14.14 -11.42 -9.57
C ASP A 86 -13.47 -11.03 -8.24
N GLY A 87 -13.87 -9.90 -7.65
CA GLY A 87 -13.31 -9.38 -6.40
C GLY A 87 -12.05 -8.55 -6.60
N LEU A 88 -11.93 -7.87 -7.75
CA LEU A 88 -10.91 -6.84 -7.95
C LEU A 88 -11.38 -5.50 -7.39
N ARG A 89 -10.55 -4.90 -6.56
CA ARG A 89 -10.63 -3.51 -6.14
C ARG A 89 -9.50 -2.71 -6.80
N LEU A 90 -9.85 -1.70 -7.61
CA LEU A 90 -8.89 -0.78 -8.19
C LEU A 90 -9.13 0.63 -7.65
N ILE A 91 -8.08 1.25 -7.12
CA ILE A 91 -8.12 2.58 -6.53
C ILE A 91 -7.00 3.41 -7.17
N ALA A 92 -7.38 4.44 -7.94
CA ALA A 92 -6.45 5.42 -8.48
C ALA A 92 -6.37 6.62 -7.55
N VAL A 93 -5.21 6.85 -6.94
CA VAL A 93 -5.01 7.92 -5.97
C VAL A 93 -4.21 9.04 -6.62
N SER A 94 -4.84 10.20 -6.78
CA SER A 94 -4.16 11.39 -7.30
C SER A 94 -3.21 11.95 -6.26
N MET A 95 -2.00 12.27 -6.70
CA MET A 95 -0.96 12.92 -5.92
C MET A 95 -0.85 14.41 -6.21
N ASP A 96 -1.87 14.98 -6.86
CA ASP A 96 -1.96 16.40 -7.19
C ASP A 96 -2.24 17.27 -5.96
N GLU A 97 -1.93 18.55 -6.09
CA GLU A 97 -2.27 19.57 -5.12
C GLU A 97 -3.77 19.95 -5.18
N ALA A 98 -4.26 20.64 -4.16
CA ALA A 98 -5.67 21.01 -4.03
C ALA A 98 -6.20 21.89 -5.18
N SER A 99 -5.34 22.68 -5.81
CA SER A 99 -5.68 23.49 -6.98
C SER A 99 -6.14 22.68 -8.18
N GLU A 100 -5.78 21.39 -8.24
CA GLU A 100 -6.06 20.49 -9.36
C GLU A 100 -7.33 19.63 -9.16
N ASP A 101 -8.07 19.80 -8.04
CA ASP A 101 -9.24 18.97 -7.72
C ASP A 101 -10.29 18.93 -8.84
N GLY A 102 -10.51 20.05 -9.52
CA GLY A 102 -11.41 20.11 -10.68
C GLY A 102 -10.95 19.23 -11.83
N LYS A 103 -9.65 19.28 -12.12
CA LYS A 103 -9.04 18.49 -13.20
C LYS A 103 -8.97 17.00 -12.87
N ILE A 104 -8.73 16.66 -11.59
CA ILE A 104 -8.80 15.27 -11.13
C ILE A 104 -10.19 14.70 -11.43
N ARG A 105 -11.26 15.43 -11.03
CA ARG A 105 -12.64 15.02 -11.29
C ARG A 105 -12.94 14.88 -12.77
N GLU A 106 -12.50 15.85 -13.59
CA GLU A 106 -12.66 15.81 -15.05
C GLU A 106 -12.04 14.55 -15.66
N VAL A 107 -10.79 14.24 -15.30
CA VAL A 107 -10.09 13.04 -15.78
C VAL A 107 -10.82 11.78 -15.35
N MET A 108 -11.22 11.70 -14.09
CA MET A 108 -11.84 10.50 -13.52
C MET A 108 -13.26 10.23 -14.00
N GLN A 109 -13.93 11.18 -14.65
CA GLN A 109 -15.23 10.95 -15.29
C GLN A 109 -15.22 9.84 -16.35
N SER A 110 -14.05 9.59 -16.96
CA SER A 110 -13.88 8.55 -17.99
C SER A 110 -13.64 7.15 -17.43
N TYR A 111 -13.54 7.00 -16.10
CA TYR A 111 -13.16 5.75 -15.44
C TYR A 111 -14.17 5.40 -14.35
N SER A 112 -14.40 4.10 -14.17
CA SER A 112 -15.41 3.58 -13.25
C SER A 112 -14.83 3.03 -11.95
N TYR A 113 -13.52 2.89 -11.86
CA TYR A 113 -12.85 2.47 -10.63
C TYR A 113 -12.75 3.62 -9.62
N THR A 114 -12.50 3.28 -8.37
CA THR A 114 -12.46 4.25 -7.27
C THR A 114 -11.35 5.29 -7.48
N ALA A 115 -11.69 6.55 -7.35
CA ALA A 115 -10.76 7.67 -7.38
C ALA A 115 -10.52 8.21 -5.97
N GLY A 116 -9.26 8.43 -5.60
CA GLY A 116 -8.85 8.93 -4.30
C GLY A 116 -7.96 10.17 -4.39
N ILE A 117 -7.82 10.86 -3.26
CA ILE A 117 -7.01 12.07 -3.09
C ILE A 117 -5.86 11.77 -2.12
N GLY A 118 -4.63 11.72 -2.61
CA GLY A 118 -3.44 11.31 -1.84
C GLY A 118 -3.15 12.21 -0.63
N ARG A 119 -3.27 13.54 -0.77
CA ARG A 119 -3.05 14.50 0.32
C ARG A 119 -4.03 14.35 1.50
N LEU A 120 -5.20 13.73 1.27
CA LEU A 120 -6.22 13.45 2.30
C LEU A 120 -6.18 12.00 2.77
N SER A 121 -5.27 11.18 2.25
CA SER A 121 -5.16 9.74 2.44
C SER A 121 -3.98 9.39 3.34
N ASN A 122 -4.04 8.23 4.01
CA ASN A 122 -2.91 7.68 4.75
C ASN A 122 -2.20 6.62 3.91
N LEU A 123 -1.18 7.04 3.19
CA LEU A 123 -0.36 6.19 2.30
C LEU A 123 1.07 5.98 2.84
N LYS A 124 1.35 6.36 4.09
CA LYS A 124 2.70 6.34 4.67
C LYS A 124 3.39 4.98 4.58
N GLY A 125 2.61 3.90 4.63
CA GLY A 125 3.11 2.54 4.53
C GLY A 125 3.74 2.20 3.18
N PHE A 126 3.39 2.90 2.11
CA PHE A 126 3.98 2.72 0.77
C PHE A 126 5.35 3.40 0.61
N GLY A 127 5.87 4.02 1.68
CA GLY A 127 7.18 4.66 1.67
C GLY A 127 7.20 5.99 0.91
N ARG A 128 8.38 6.31 0.37
CA ARG A 128 8.56 7.55 -0.38
C ARG A 128 7.98 7.41 -1.79
N ILE A 129 7.08 8.31 -2.15
CA ILE A 129 6.57 8.44 -3.52
C ILE A 129 7.54 9.36 -4.28
N TRP A 130 8.37 8.79 -5.15
CA TRP A 130 9.47 9.50 -5.82
C TRP A 130 9.35 9.52 -7.35
N ARG A 131 8.40 8.74 -7.87
CA ARG A 131 8.08 8.68 -9.31
C ARG A 131 6.58 8.52 -9.49
N MET A 132 6.10 8.70 -10.70
CA MET A 132 4.74 8.35 -11.13
C MET A 132 4.77 7.87 -12.57
N PRO A 133 3.95 6.85 -12.90
CA PRO A 133 3.01 6.14 -12.03
C PRO A 133 3.71 5.18 -11.06
N MET A 134 3.03 4.83 -9.94
CA MET A 134 3.42 3.73 -9.07
C MET A 134 2.20 2.85 -8.85
N THR A 135 2.33 1.56 -9.18
CA THR A 135 1.23 0.60 -9.08
C THR A 135 1.58 -0.53 -8.13
N PHE A 136 0.84 -0.63 -7.02
CA PHE A 136 0.95 -1.69 -6.03
C PHE A 136 -0.15 -2.70 -6.23
N VAL A 137 0.17 -3.99 -6.01
CA VAL A 137 -0.81 -5.07 -6.07
C VAL A 137 -0.77 -5.85 -4.76
N ILE A 138 -1.94 -6.05 -4.16
CA ILE A 138 -2.12 -6.77 -2.90
C ILE A 138 -3.11 -7.90 -3.16
N ASP A 139 -2.77 -9.11 -2.74
CA ASP A 139 -3.64 -10.26 -2.94
C ASP A 139 -4.74 -10.39 -1.88
N ARG A 140 -5.63 -11.39 -2.04
CA ARG A 140 -6.76 -11.67 -1.15
C ARG A 140 -6.39 -11.89 0.31
N ASN A 141 -5.13 -12.30 0.56
CA ASN A 141 -4.60 -12.53 1.91
C ASN A 141 -3.93 -11.28 2.50
N GLY A 142 -3.95 -10.15 1.79
CA GLY A 142 -3.29 -8.90 2.19
C GLY A 142 -1.77 -8.93 1.99
N ILE A 143 -1.25 -9.79 1.12
CA ILE A 143 0.18 -9.89 0.82
C ILE A 143 0.51 -9.01 -0.37
N LEU A 144 1.56 -8.19 -0.25
CA LEU A 144 2.08 -7.38 -1.34
C LEU A 144 2.65 -8.28 -2.44
N ARG A 145 2.17 -8.14 -3.67
CA ARG A 145 2.57 -8.93 -4.83
C ARG A 145 3.30 -8.12 -5.87
N LYS A 146 3.14 -6.79 -5.85
CA LYS A 146 3.91 -5.85 -6.66
C LYS A 146 4.20 -4.61 -5.83
N ASP A 147 5.47 -4.25 -5.77
CA ASP A 147 5.94 -2.99 -5.21
C ASP A 147 6.10 -1.96 -6.34
N GLY A 148 5.22 -0.96 -6.37
CA GLY A 148 5.23 0.09 -7.39
C GLY A 148 6.47 1.00 -7.34
N SER A 149 7.27 0.94 -6.27
CA SER A 149 8.53 1.70 -6.16
C SER A 149 9.68 1.04 -6.92
N GLU A 150 9.55 -0.24 -7.26
CA GLU A 150 10.56 -1.08 -7.89
C GLU A 150 10.21 -1.40 -9.36
N GLY A 151 11.20 -1.83 -10.14
CA GLY A 151 11.04 -2.37 -11.48
C GLY A 151 10.46 -1.41 -12.52
N ASP A 152 9.78 -1.97 -13.52
CA ASP A 152 9.12 -1.22 -14.60
C ASP A 152 7.82 -0.59 -14.07
N PRO A 153 7.68 0.75 -14.14
CA PRO A 153 6.46 1.43 -13.72
C PRO A 153 5.28 1.20 -14.67
N LYS A 154 5.56 0.80 -15.91
CA LYS A 154 4.54 0.69 -16.94
C LYS A 154 3.56 -0.44 -16.65
N VAL A 155 2.27 -0.10 -16.68
CA VAL A 155 1.15 -1.04 -16.57
C VAL A 155 0.38 -1.03 -17.88
N ASP A 156 0.21 -2.21 -18.47
CA ASP A 156 -0.64 -2.44 -19.61
C ASP A 156 -1.54 -3.67 -19.38
N LEU A 157 -2.47 -3.90 -20.30
CA LEU A 157 -3.42 -5.01 -20.16
C LEU A 157 -2.71 -6.37 -20.07
N ALA A 158 -1.63 -6.56 -20.84
CA ALA A 158 -0.89 -7.82 -20.85
C ALA A 158 -0.17 -8.08 -19.51
N SER A 159 0.43 -7.05 -18.91
CA SER A 159 1.06 -7.15 -17.60
C SER A 159 0.03 -7.41 -16.49
N LEU A 160 -1.13 -6.74 -16.53
CA LEU A 160 -2.23 -6.98 -15.60
C LEU A 160 -2.75 -8.41 -15.68
N GLU A 161 -3.00 -8.92 -16.89
CA GLU A 161 -3.44 -10.31 -17.09
C GLU A 161 -2.41 -11.32 -16.60
N ARG A 162 -1.14 -11.05 -16.80
CA ARG A 162 -0.06 -11.94 -16.35
C ARG A 162 0.14 -11.92 -14.82
N GLU A 163 0.09 -10.73 -14.20
CA GLU A 163 0.48 -10.54 -12.80
C GLU A 163 -0.70 -10.60 -11.83
N VAL A 164 -1.88 -10.10 -12.23
CA VAL A 164 -3.03 -9.95 -11.33
C VAL A 164 -4.07 -11.05 -11.52
N THR A 165 -4.33 -11.49 -12.76
CA THR A 165 -5.36 -12.51 -13.02
C THR A 165 -5.14 -13.83 -12.25
N PRO A 166 -3.89 -14.34 -12.07
CA PRO A 166 -3.66 -15.50 -11.23
C PRO A 166 -4.07 -15.29 -9.77
N LEU A 167 -3.94 -14.06 -9.24
CA LEU A 167 -4.32 -13.73 -7.87
C LEU A 167 -5.84 -13.72 -7.68
N LEU A 168 -6.59 -13.29 -8.71
CA LEU A 168 -8.05 -13.32 -8.71
C LEU A 168 -8.60 -14.74 -8.74
N LYS A 169 -7.92 -15.66 -9.43
CA LYS A 169 -8.29 -17.08 -9.53
C LYS A 169 -7.87 -17.89 -8.30
N ALA A 170 -6.89 -17.42 -7.54
CA ALA A 170 -6.45 -18.09 -6.33
C ALA A 170 -7.55 -18.04 -5.26
N SER A 171 -7.96 -19.19 -4.72
CA SER A 171 -8.85 -19.23 -3.58
C SER A 171 -8.16 -18.64 -2.35
N GLU A 172 -8.93 -17.97 -1.49
CA GLU A 172 -8.44 -17.51 -0.19
C GLU A 172 -7.88 -18.70 0.59
N LYS A 173 -6.58 -18.68 0.89
CA LYS A 173 -5.98 -19.73 1.72
C LYS A 173 -6.46 -19.51 3.15
N PRO A 174 -7.09 -20.50 3.83
CA PRO A 174 -7.46 -20.33 5.22
C PRO A 174 -6.23 -19.94 6.04
N ARG A 175 -6.34 -18.84 6.81
CA ARG A 175 -5.28 -18.47 7.75
C ARG A 175 -5.18 -19.58 8.77
N GLN A 176 -4.04 -20.23 8.84
CA GLN A 176 -3.75 -21.10 9.98
C GLN A 176 -3.65 -20.22 11.23
N PRO A 177 -4.27 -20.63 12.33
CA PRO A 177 -4.27 -19.91 13.60
C PRO A 177 -2.87 -19.76 14.21
#